data_2a58e0ae0895c91cf3720dae88bb2728
#
_entry.id   2a58e0ae0895c91cf3720dae88bb2728
#
_cell.length_a   1.000
_cell.length_b   1.000
_cell.length_c   1.000
_cell.angle_alpha   90.00
_cell.angle_beta   90.00
_cell.angle_gamma   90.00
#
_symmetry.space_group_name_H-M   'P 1'
#
loop_
_entity.id
_entity.type
_entity.pdbx_description
1 polymer ?
#
loop_
_entity_poly.entity_id
_entity_poly.type
_entity_poly.pdbx_seq_one_letter_code
_entity_poly.pdbx_strand_id
1 'polypeptide(L)'
;MTDPTRASSSLRHRGVAIVAGQGAGPVDRAADIAAGPDSHRVTVGPDAHAAADAVHRLVLDRARAGDRIDVVATLEPGTPVRPTALLLGALLDSDLGRPSGESLLQHVVAVVSAVDLAELVLGGVDDRFLAAEHVIDLVEHATVVAVADTSAVPAGDLRVLERLLARLAPETLVVSTAALTHASLSHRGGAARLGGAAGWMQALSDHTPDHHHDGAITTYVYRDERPFHPGRLGLALERTFAPGTVGTVLRSRGFTQFATRSDRVGSWSSVGQMLSLDPTSAPSWHPDSPHGQQIAFFGLDLDVVTIRRDLDTCLLTDDELLGDPAGWRDFADPFPAWSENGHRH
;
A
#
# COMPACT_ATOMS: atom_id res chain seq x y z
N MET A 1 -20.67 -22.15 -43.36
CA MET A 1 -21.44 -21.20 -42.52
C MET A 1 -21.13 -21.59 -41.09
N THR A 2 -20.07 -21.01 -40.56
CA THR A 2 -19.51 -21.30 -39.23
C THR A 2 -20.17 -20.34 -38.24
N ASP A 3 -20.78 -20.90 -37.24
CA ASP A 3 -21.55 -20.23 -36.18
C ASP A 3 -20.65 -19.28 -35.37
N PRO A 4 -20.89 -17.95 -35.35
CA PRO A 4 -20.09 -16.98 -34.61
C PRO A 4 -20.30 -17.04 -33.09
N THR A 5 -21.21 -17.85 -32.58
CA THR A 5 -21.54 -17.93 -31.15
C THR A 5 -20.59 -18.81 -30.33
N ARG A 6 -19.64 -19.52 -30.95
CA ARG A 6 -18.67 -20.38 -30.25
C ARG A 6 -17.32 -19.68 -29.90
N ALA A 7 -17.06 -18.46 -30.37
CA ALA A 7 -15.77 -17.78 -30.15
C ALA A 7 -15.72 -16.92 -28.87
N SER A 8 -16.85 -16.75 -28.16
CA SER A 8 -16.95 -15.85 -27.00
C SER A 8 -16.74 -16.51 -25.62
N SER A 9 -16.42 -17.81 -25.55
CA SER A 9 -16.35 -18.53 -24.26
C SER A 9 -14.95 -18.88 -23.75
N SER A 10 -13.87 -18.39 -24.39
CA SER A 10 -12.50 -18.84 -24.08
C SER A 10 -11.59 -17.85 -23.30
N LEU A 11 -12.11 -16.70 -22.89
CA LEU A 11 -11.39 -15.74 -22.02
C LEU A 11 -11.84 -15.91 -20.55
N ARG A 12 -11.88 -17.15 -20.07
CA ARG A 12 -12.16 -17.40 -18.65
C ARG A 12 -10.85 -17.37 -17.87
N HIS A 13 -10.82 -16.60 -16.80
CA HIS A 13 -9.68 -16.50 -15.90
C HIS A 13 -9.20 -17.88 -15.48
N ARG A 14 -7.93 -18.15 -15.70
CA ARG A 14 -7.24 -19.35 -15.23
C ARG A 14 -6.22 -18.89 -14.21
N GLY A 15 -6.60 -18.82 -12.95
CA GLY A 15 -5.69 -18.36 -11.92
C GLY A 15 -6.33 -18.22 -10.56
N VAL A 16 -5.67 -17.47 -9.72
CA VAL A 16 -6.10 -17.18 -8.35
C VAL A 16 -6.44 -15.71 -8.24
N ALA A 17 -7.56 -15.40 -7.58
CA ALA A 17 -7.91 -14.06 -7.17
C ALA A 17 -7.99 -14.00 -5.64
N ILE A 18 -7.42 -12.96 -5.05
CA ILE A 18 -7.61 -12.60 -3.64
C ILE A 18 -8.68 -11.51 -3.60
N VAL A 19 -9.64 -11.62 -2.67
CA VAL A 19 -10.62 -10.57 -2.36
C VAL A 19 -10.48 -10.23 -0.89
N ALA A 20 -10.27 -8.98 -0.58
CA ALA A 20 -10.12 -8.49 0.79
C ALA A 20 -10.82 -7.15 0.96
N GLY A 21 -11.20 -6.80 2.19
CA GLY A 21 -11.75 -5.48 2.41
C GLY A 21 -12.70 -5.38 3.59
N GLN A 22 -13.51 -4.34 3.54
CA GLN A 22 -14.43 -3.94 4.59
C GLN A 22 -15.89 -4.25 4.19
N GLY A 23 -16.66 -4.71 5.18
CA GLY A 23 -18.07 -5.00 5.01
C GLY A 23 -18.33 -6.35 4.28
N ALA A 24 -18.94 -7.30 4.96
CA ALA A 24 -19.17 -8.65 4.43
C ALA A 24 -19.95 -8.63 3.09
N GLY A 25 -21.03 -7.86 3.00
CA GLY A 25 -21.86 -7.81 1.79
C GLY A 25 -21.13 -7.33 0.53
N PRO A 26 -20.42 -6.17 0.56
CA PRO A 26 -19.60 -5.72 -0.57
C PRO A 26 -18.46 -6.68 -0.92
N VAL A 27 -17.81 -7.29 0.08
CA VAL A 27 -16.73 -8.28 -0.12
C VAL A 27 -17.28 -9.55 -0.78
N ASP A 28 -18.40 -10.10 -0.29
CA ASP A 28 -19.06 -11.26 -0.88
C ASP A 28 -19.47 -11.02 -2.33
N ARG A 29 -20.03 -9.84 -2.61
CA ARG A 29 -20.37 -9.44 -3.98
C ARG A 29 -19.15 -9.38 -4.89
N ALA A 30 -18.06 -8.81 -4.42
CA ALA A 30 -16.80 -8.76 -5.18
C ALA A 30 -16.25 -10.16 -5.45
N ALA A 31 -16.34 -11.06 -4.45
CA ALA A 31 -15.95 -12.44 -4.58
C ALA A 31 -16.87 -13.21 -5.55
N ASP A 32 -18.19 -12.94 -5.56
CA ASP A 32 -19.13 -13.51 -6.54
C ASP A 32 -18.80 -13.07 -7.96
N ILE A 33 -18.43 -11.79 -8.14
CA ILE A 33 -18.03 -11.27 -9.46
C ILE A 33 -16.68 -11.83 -9.90
N ALA A 34 -15.72 -12.01 -8.97
CA ALA A 34 -14.43 -12.61 -9.25
C ALA A 34 -14.56 -14.11 -9.59
N ALA A 35 -15.53 -14.80 -8.98
CA ALA A 35 -15.79 -16.21 -9.21
C ALA A 35 -16.50 -16.44 -10.53
N GLY A 36 -15.99 -17.38 -11.32
CA GLY A 36 -16.73 -17.97 -12.42
C GLY A 36 -17.68 -19.09 -11.93
N PRO A 37 -18.49 -19.66 -12.81
CA PRO A 37 -19.46 -20.72 -12.43
C PRO A 37 -18.80 -21.98 -11.86
N ASP A 38 -17.55 -22.24 -12.21
CA ASP A 38 -16.77 -23.40 -11.78
C ASP A 38 -15.64 -23.03 -10.80
N SER A 39 -15.61 -21.79 -10.32
CA SER A 39 -14.56 -21.31 -9.41
C SER A 39 -14.70 -21.94 -8.03
N HIS A 40 -13.58 -22.31 -7.44
CA HIS A 40 -13.53 -22.73 -6.06
C HIS A 40 -13.34 -21.53 -5.13
N ARG A 41 -14.24 -21.37 -4.18
CA ARG A 41 -14.19 -20.28 -3.20
C ARG A 41 -13.69 -20.78 -1.86
N VAL A 42 -12.80 -20.02 -1.22
CA VAL A 42 -12.28 -20.32 0.10
C VAL A 42 -12.13 -19.03 0.90
N THR A 43 -12.43 -19.10 2.19
CA THR A 43 -12.13 -17.99 3.14
C THR A 43 -10.93 -18.39 3.96
N VAL A 44 -9.96 -17.49 4.08
CA VAL A 44 -8.67 -17.72 4.76
C VAL A 44 -8.27 -16.51 5.59
N GLY A 45 -7.60 -16.76 6.68
CA GLY A 45 -7.06 -15.73 7.59
C GLY A 45 -6.84 -16.28 9.00
N PRO A 46 -6.54 -15.44 9.98
CA PRO A 46 -6.10 -14.03 9.90
C PRO A 46 -4.59 -13.86 9.66
N ASP A 47 -3.81 -14.95 9.68
CA ASP A 47 -2.36 -14.92 9.49
C ASP A 47 -1.97 -15.02 8.02
N ALA A 48 -1.06 -14.15 7.56
CA ALA A 48 -0.66 -14.06 6.16
C ALA A 48 -0.01 -15.36 5.62
N HIS A 49 0.84 -16.02 6.42
CA HIS A 49 1.51 -17.26 6.01
C HIS A 49 0.51 -18.40 5.96
N ALA A 50 -0.32 -18.54 7.00
CA ALA A 50 -1.36 -19.57 7.05
C ALA A 50 -2.37 -19.41 5.90
N ALA A 51 -2.76 -18.17 5.59
CA ALA A 51 -3.65 -17.86 4.48
C ALA A 51 -3.03 -18.22 3.12
N ALA A 52 -1.78 -17.78 2.88
CA ALA A 52 -1.06 -18.11 1.65
C ALA A 52 -0.87 -19.62 1.48
N ASP A 53 -0.46 -20.33 2.52
CA ASP A 53 -0.28 -21.78 2.51
C ASP A 53 -1.59 -22.54 2.26
N ALA A 54 -2.69 -22.08 2.83
CA ALA A 54 -4.00 -22.72 2.64
C ALA A 54 -4.45 -22.64 1.17
N VAL A 55 -4.35 -21.44 0.57
CA VAL A 55 -4.68 -21.24 -0.84
C VAL A 55 -3.71 -22.00 -1.74
N HIS A 56 -2.42 -21.95 -1.46
CA HIS A 56 -1.40 -22.66 -2.23
C HIS A 56 -1.65 -24.19 -2.26
N ARG A 57 -1.89 -24.80 -1.09
CA ARG A 57 -2.23 -26.24 -1.00
C ARG A 57 -3.47 -26.59 -1.81
N LEU A 58 -4.53 -25.80 -1.71
CA LEU A 58 -5.74 -25.99 -2.50
C LEU A 58 -5.45 -25.97 -4.01
N VAL A 59 -4.64 -25.01 -4.46
CA VAL A 59 -4.25 -24.88 -5.87
C VAL A 59 -3.41 -26.09 -6.32
N LEU A 60 -2.47 -26.55 -5.50
CA LEU A 60 -1.67 -27.74 -5.79
C LEU A 60 -2.51 -29.00 -5.89
N ASP A 61 -3.49 -29.21 -4.99
CA ASP A 61 -4.35 -30.38 -4.99
C ASP A 61 -5.22 -30.42 -6.27
N ARG A 62 -5.74 -29.27 -6.70
CA ARG A 62 -6.47 -29.16 -7.97
C ARG A 62 -5.57 -29.42 -9.18
N ALA A 63 -4.36 -28.88 -9.16
CA ALA A 63 -3.39 -29.11 -10.23
C ALA A 63 -3.03 -30.62 -10.36
N ARG A 64 -2.83 -31.31 -9.24
CA ARG A 64 -2.57 -32.76 -9.19
C ARG A 64 -3.74 -33.57 -9.66
N ALA A 65 -4.97 -33.14 -9.37
CA ALA A 65 -6.19 -33.76 -9.87
C ALA A 65 -6.43 -33.57 -11.39
N GLY A 66 -5.63 -32.73 -12.03
CA GLY A 66 -5.83 -32.32 -13.42
C GLY A 66 -6.98 -31.32 -13.59
N ASP A 67 -7.47 -30.76 -12.50
CA ASP A 67 -8.54 -29.80 -12.50
C ASP A 67 -8.09 -28.45 -13.04
N ARG A 68 -9.05 -27.67 -13.48
CA ARG A 68 -8.83 -26.27 -13.83
C ARG A 68 -8.54 -25.46 -12.56
N ILE A 69 -7.47 -24.66 -12.60
CA ILE A 69 -7.15 -23.70 -11.53
C ILE A 69 -7.99 -22.46 -11.75
N ASP A 70 -8.98 -22.26 -10.89
CA ASP A 70 -9.87 -21.11 -10.84
C ASP A 70 -10.31 -20.98 -9.37
N VAL A 71 -9.57 -20.21 -8.59
CA VAL A 71 -9.73 -20.11 -7.14
C VAL A 71 -9.93 -18.64 -6.75
N VAL A 72 -10.94 -18.38 -5.95
CA VAL A 72 -11.19 -17.08 -5.32
C VAL A 72 -11.02 -17.23 -3.81
N ALA A 73 -9.98 -16.61 -3.28
CA ALA A 73 -9.68 -16.58 -1.86
C ALA A 73 -10.17 -15.26 -1.24
N THR A 74 -11.14 -15.34 -0.34
CA THR A 74 -11.59 -14.21 0.46
C THR A 74 -10.77 -14.18 1.76
N LEU A 75 -10.12 -13.05 2.03
CA LEU A 75 -9.37 -12.88 3.28
C LEU A 75 -10.31 -12.45 4.40
N GLU A 76 -10.13 -13.04 5.58
CA GLU A 76 -10.80 -12.58 6.79
C GLU A 76 -10.38 -11.15 7.16
N PRO A 77 -11.25 -10.37 7.82
CA PRO A 77 -10.91 -9.03 8.27
C PRO A 77 -9.63 -9.02 9.13
N GLY A 78 -8.72 -8.09 8.83
CA GLY A 78 -7.44 -7.96 9.53
C GLY A 78 -6.30 -8.83 8.97
N THR A 79 -6.57 -9.72 7.99
CA THR A 79 -5.50 -10.45 7.31
C THR A 79 -4.68 -9.48 6.47
N PRO A 80 -3.33 -9.42 6.64
CA PRO A 80 -2.49 -8.51 5.88
C PRO A 80 -2.44 -8.91 4.39
N VAL A 81 -2.96 -8.04 3.52
CA VAL A 81 -3.14 -8.37 2.09
C VAL A 81 -1.80 -8.47 1.36
N ARG A 82 -0.92 -7.48 1.53
CA ARG A 82 0.37 -7.44 0.83
C ARG A 82 1.23 -8.66 1.13
N PRO A 83 1.57 -9.01 2.38
CA PRO A 83 2.37 -10.19 2.64
C PRO A 83 1.69 -11.47 2.19
N THR A 84 0.36 -11.61 2.35
CA THR A 84 -0.37 -12.77 1.85
C THR A 84 -0.24 -12.91 0.34
N ALA A 85 -0.44 -11.84 -0.41
CA ALA A 85 -0.36 -11.84 -1.87
C ALA A 85 1.07 -12.12 -2.38
N LEU A 86 2.08 -11.52 -1.77
CA LEU A 86 3.49 -11.74 -2.13
C LEU A 86 3.93 -13.18 -1.84
N LEU A 87 3.61 -13.70 -0.66
CA LEU A 87 3.90 -15.09 -0.30
C LEU A 87 3.20 -16.08 -1.21
N LEU A 88 1.90 -15.89 -1.43
CA LEU A 88 1.12 -16.75 -2.33
C LEU A 88 1.66 -16.70 -3.75
N GLY A 89 1.94 -15.52 -4.27
CA GLY A 89 2.54 -15.36 -5.61
C GLY A 89 3.86 -16.13 -5.73
N ALA A 90 4.76 -15.95 -4.78
CA ALA A 90 6.05 -16.64 -4.76
C ALA A 90 5.90 -18.17 -4.69
N LEU A 91 5.00 -18.70 -3.84
CA LEU A 91 4.73 -20.12 -3.73
C LEU A 91 4.15 -20.69 -5.03
N LEU A 92 3.18 -20.01 -5.63
CA LEU A 92 2.55 -20.44 -6.89
C LEU A 92 3.55 -20.43 -8.05
N ASP A 93 4.37 -19.40 -8.15
CA ASP A 93 5.36 -19.25 -9.21
C ASP A 93 6.51 -20.27 -9.06
N SER A 94 6.88 -20.63 -7.80
CA SER A 94 7.89 -21.65 -7.52
C SER A 94 7.42 -23.04 -7.95
N ASP A 95 6.19 -23.44 -7.61
CA ASP A 95 5.73 -24.82 -7.75
C ASP A 95 4.96 -25.07 -9.07
N LEU A 96 4.34 -24.01 -9.61
CA LEU A 96 3.46 -24.10 -10.78
C LEU A 96 3.81 -23.06 -11.86
N GLY A 97 4.99 -22.47 -11.79
CA GLY A 97 5.43 -21.38 -12.70
C GLY A 97 5.17 -21.72 -14.15
N ARG A 98 4.59 -20.77 -14.88
CA ARG A 98 4.29 -20.94 -16.31
C ARG A 98 5.51 -20.62 -17.17
N PRO A 99 5.72 -21.36 -18.26
CA PRO A 99 6.78 -21.02 -19.24
C PRO A 99 6.66 -19.60 -19.82
N SER A 100 5.45 -19.02 -19.80
CA SER A 100 5.17 -17.64 -20.24
C SER A 100 5.62 -16.57 -19.26
N GLY A 101 6.05 -16.93 -18.03
CA GLY A 101 6.36 -15.96 -16.97
C GLY A 101 5.12 -15.26 -16.36
N GLU A 102 3.92 -15.69 -16.75
CA GLU A 102 2.68 -15.15 -16.17
C GLU A 102 2.40 -15.76 -14.80
N SER A 103 2.18 -14.92 -13.79
CA SER A 103 1.80 -15.38 -12.46
C SER A 103 0.41 -16.02 -12.44
N LEU A 104 0.24 -17.06 -11.60
CA LEU A 104 -1.07 -17.64 -11.34
C LEU A 104 -1.93 -16.75 -10.44
N LEU A 105 -1.34 -15.94 -9.59
CA LEU A 105 -2.06 -14.91 -8.84
C LEU A 105 -2.37 -13.74 -9.79
N GLN A 106 -3.61 -13.64 -10.23
CA GLN A 106 -4.02 -12.70 -11.27
C GLN A 106 -4.57 -11.40 -10.71
N HIS A 107 -5.33 -11.49 -9.62
CA HIS A 107 -6.00 -10.34 -9.05
C HIS A 107 -5.88 -10.27 -7.54
N VAL A 108 -5.72 -9.04 -7.06
CA VAL A 108 -5.99 -8.66 -5.67
C VAL A 108 -7.07 -7.58 -5.74
N VAL A 109 -8.27 -7.93 -5.33
CA VAL A 109 -9.44 -7.06 -5.32
C VAL A 109 -9.61 -6.53 -3.90
N ALA A 110 -9.39 -5.23 -3.71
CA ALA A 110 -9.67 -4.54 -2.46
C ALA A 110 -11.09 -3.95 -2.48
N VAL A 111 -11.85 -4.18 -1.43
CA VAL A 111 -13.16 -3.57 -1.22
C VAL A 111 -13.05 -2.58 -0.07
N VAL A 112 -13.28 -1.29 -0.35
CA VAL A 112 -13.18 -0.22 0.64
C VAL A 112 -14.47 0.61 0.67
N SER A 113 -14.85 1.08 1.86
CA SER A 113 -15.99 1.99 2.02
C SER A 113 -15.55 3.42 1.74
N ALA A 114 -16.28 4.15 0.90
CA ALA A 114 -16.05 5.58 0.68
C ALA A 114 -16.27 6.40 1.97
N VAL A 115 -17.20 5.97 2.82
CA VAL A 115 -17.48 6.61 4.11
C VAL A 115 -16.27 6.45 5.04
N ASP A 116 -15.77 5.22 5.19
CA ASP A 116 -14.60 4.96 6.03
C ASP A 116 -13.35 5.68 5.51
N LEU A 117 -13.13 5.68 4.19
CA LEU A 117 -12.04 6.45 3.59
C LEU A 117 -12.15 7.95 3.88
N ALA A 118 -13.36 8.53 3.76
CA ALA A 118 -13.58 9.94 4.06
C ALA A 118 -13.29 10.24 5.55
N GLU A 119 -13.81 9.42 6.46
CA GLU A 119 -13.60 9.59 7.88
C GLU A 119 -12.14 9.40 8.30
N LEU A 120 -11.47 8.38 7.78
CA LEU A 120 -10.11 8.01 8.19
C LEU A 120 -9.05 8.92 7.57
N VAL A 121 -9.27 9.39 6.35
CA VAL A 121 -8.25 10.15 5.60
C VAL A 121 -8.51 11.65 5.63
N LEU A 122 -9.77 12.08 5.49
CA LEU A 122 -10.15 13.50 5.46
C LEU A 122 -10.57 14.02 6.85
N GLY A 123 -11.07 13.14 7.72
CA GLY A 123 -11.63 13.52 9.03
C GLY A 123 -10.59 13.81 10.11
N GLY A 124 -9.33 13.46 9.94
CA GLY A 124 -8.23 13.75 10.89
C GLY A 124 -8.40 13.13 12.28
N VAL A 125 -8.98 11.93 12.38
CA VAL A 125 -9.26 11.26 13.67
C VAL A 125 -8.02 10.53 14.17
N ASP A 126 -7.55 10.90 15.36
CA ASP A 126 -6.27 10.47 15.94
C ASP A 126 -6.23 9.03 16.48
N ASP A 127 -7.40 8.43 16.81
CA ASP A 127 -7.45 7.14 17.51
C ASP A 127 -7.58 5.91 16.61
N ARG A 128 -7.71 6.10 15.29
CA ARG A 128 -7.95 5.01 14.31
C ARG A 128 -6.83 4.80 13.31
N PHE A 129 -5.59 5.13 13.68
CA PHE A 129 -4.43 5.03 12.76
C PHE A 129 -4.29 3.63 12.14
N LEU A 130 -4.36 2.57 12.95
CA LEU A 130 -4.21 1.19 12.46
C LEU A 130 -5.32 0.82 11.45
N ALA A 131 -6.54 1.28 11.66
CA ALA A 131 -7.63 1.08 10.72
C ALA A 131 -7.39 1.85 9.42
N ALA A 132 -6.94 3.09 9.51
CA ALA A 132 -6.60 3.92 8.35
C ALA A 132 -5.42 3.34 7.56
N GLU A 133 -4.36 2.93 8.24
CA GLU A 133 -3.19 2.28 7.61
C GLU A 133 -3.61 0.99 6.90
N HIS A 134 -4.46 0.16 7.53
CA HIS A 134 -4.96 -1.07 6.92
C HIS A 134 -5.77 -0.78 5.64
N VAL A 135 -6.67 0.20 5.66
CA VAL A 135 -7.48 0.55 4.47
C VAL A 135 -6.60 1.08 3.33
N ILE A 136 -5.62 1.91 3.65
CA ILE A 136 -4.69 2.41 2.64
C ILE A 136 -3.79 1.30 2.10
N ASP A 137 -3.32 0.38 2.95
CA ASP A 137 -2.51 -0.78 2.53
C ASP A 137 -3.30 -1.68 1.56
N LEU A 138 -4.61 -1.89 1.80
CA LEU A 138 -5.50 -2.56 0.86
C LEU A 138 -5.47 -1.90 -0.53
N VAL A 139 -5.57 -0.56 -0.57
CA VAL A 139 -5.58 0.22 -1.82
C VAL A 139 -4.23 0.16 -2.54
N GLU A 140 -3.14 0.40 -1.81
CA GLU A 140 -1.79 0.50 -2.37
C GLU A 140 -1.32 -0.80 -3.02
N HIS A 141 -1.90 -1.95 -2.64
CA HIS A 141 -1.49 -3.28 -3.10
C HIS A 141 -2.54 -4.03 -3.92
N ALA A 142 -3.66 -3.38 -4.25
CA ALA A 142 -4.69 -3.95 -5.09
C ALA A 142 -4.41 -3.83 -6.59
N THR A 143 -4.90 -4.77 -7.38
CA THR A 143 -5.01 -4.64 -8.83
C THR A 143 -6.34 -4.02 -9.24
N VAL A 144 -7.36 -4.17 -8.39
CA VAL A 144 -8.68 -3.54 -8.52
C VAL A 144 -9.14 -3.06 -7.15
N VAL A 145 -9.57 -1.80 -7.07
CA VAL A 145 -10.23 -1.23 -5.89
C VAL A 145 -11.70 -1.02 -6.19
N ALA A 146 -12.55 -1.72 -5.45
CA ALA A 146 -14.00 -1.58 -5.50
C ALA A 146 -14.48 -0.70 -4.33
N VAL A 147 -14.95 0.50 -4.65
CA VAL A 147 -15.39 1.49 -3.66
C VAL A 147 -16.89 1.33 -3.39
N ALA A 148 -17.24 0.99 -2.15
CA ALA A 148 -18.61 0.88 -1.67
C ALA A 148 -19.13 2.25 -1.15
N ASP A 149 -20.43 2.36 -0.98
CA ASP A 149 -21.13 3.47 -0.30
C ASP A 149 -20.83 4.87 -0.88
N THR A 150 -20.47 4.96 -2.14
CA THR A 150 -20.10 6.23 -2.81
C THR A 150 -21.19 7.28 -2.76
N SER A 151 -22.47 6.87 -2.72
CA SER A 151 -23.61 7.78 -2.62
C SER A 151 -23.81 8.42 -1.25
N ALA A 152 -23.15 7.89 -0.22
CA ALA A 152 -23.23 8.40 1.16
C ALA A 152 -22.21 9.51 1.46
N VAL A 153 -21.25 9.73 0.54
CA VAL A 153 -20.17 10.74 0.68
C VAL A 153 -20.49 11.97 -0.15
N PRO A 154 -20.27 13.21 0.36
CA PRO A 154 -20.43 14.42 -0.42
C PRO A 154 -19.62 14.40 -1.73
N ALA A 155 -20.17 14.88 -2.83
CA ALA A 155 -19.54 14.82 -4.13
C ALA A 155 -18.16 15.53 -4.20
N GLY A 156 -17.92 16.52 -3.32
CA GLY A 156 -16.62 17.18 -3.17
C GLY A 156 -15.57 16.24 -2.63
N ASP A 157 -15.88 15.59 -1.51
CA ASP A 157 -14.99 14.66 -0.82
C ASP A 157 -14.76 13.40 -1.66
N LEU A 158 -15.79 12.89 -2.32
CA LEU A 158 -15.65 11.74 -3.22
C LEU A 158 -14.65 12.03 -4.34
N ARG A 159 -14.68 13.23 -4.94
CA ARG A 159 -13.68 13.62 -5.97
C ARG A 159 -12.28 13.70 -5.42
N VAL A 160 -12.09 14.16 -4.18
CA VAL A 160 -10.78 14.16 -3.50
C VAL A 160 -10.31 12.74 -3.29
N LEU A 161 -11.17 11.85 -2.78
CA LEU A 161 -10.85 10.45 -2.58
C LEU A 161 -10.49 9.74 -3.90
N GLU A 162 -11.26 9.91 -4.95
CA GLU A 162 -10.97 9.33 -6.28
C GLU A 162 -9.59 9.75 -6.79
N ARG A 163 -9.23 11.02 -6.64
CA ARG A 163 -7.90 11.52 -7.02
C ARG A 163 -6.79 10.99 -6.12
N LEU A 164 -7.04 10.90 -4.82
CA LEU A 164 -6.09 10.31 -3.89
C LEU A 164 -5.84 8.84 -4.24
N LEU A 165 -6.90 8.04 -4.43
CA LEU A 165 -6.80 6.63 -4.84
C LEU A 165 -5.99 6.46 -6.12
N ALA A 166 -6.20 7.33 -7.12
CA ALA A 166 -5.42 7.34 -8.36
C ALA A 166 -3.93 7.66 -8.13
N ARG A 167 -3.58 8.37 -7.05
CA ARG A 167 -2.18 8.65 -6.68
C ARG A 167 -1.56 7.55 -5.84
N LEU A 168 -2.32 6.95 -4.94
CA LEU A 168 -1.85 5.86 -4.09
C LEU A 168 -1.66 4.56 -4.87
N ALA A 169 -2.48 4.34 -5.90
CA ALA A 169 -2.47 3.13 -6.72
C ALA A 169 -2.66 3.47 -8.22
N PRO A 170 -1.67 4.10 -8.87
CA PRO A 170 -1.83 4.67 -10.22
C PRO A 170 -2.08 3.64 -11.32
N GLU A 171 -1.67 2.40 -11.13
CA GLU A 171 -1.91 1.32 -12.10
C GLU A 171 -3.17 0.48 -11.80
N THR A 172 -3.88 0.81 -10.73
CA THR A 172 -5.03 0.07 -10.23
C THR A 172 -6.32 0.57 -10.87
N LEU A 173 -7.21 -0.34 -11.20
CA LEU A 173 -8.56 0.02 -11.63
C LEU A 173 -9.39 0.38 -10.39
N VAL A 174 -9.81 1.62 -10.29
CA VAL A 174 -10.74 2.08 -9.24
C VAL A 174 -12.16 2.17 -9.82
N VAL A 175 -13.10 1.46 -9.21
CA VAL A 175 -14.51 1.44 -9.64
C VAL A 175 -15.43 1.43 -8.43
N SER A 176 -16.67 1.90 -8.57
CA SER A 176 -17.67 1.64 -7.53
C SER A 176 -18.04 0.15 -7.48
N THR A 177 -18.42 -0.37 -6.32
CA THR A 177 -18.89 -1.77 -6.20
C THR A 177 -20.08 -2.06 -7.10
N ALA A 178 -20.90 -1.05 -7.43
CA ALA A 178 -22.02 -1.16 -8.37
C ALA A 178 -21.56 -1.33 -9.82
N ALA A 179 -20.42 -0.74 -10.20
CA ALA A 179 -19.84 -0.81 -11.54
C ALA A 179 -18.86 -1.96 -11.72
N LEU A 180 -18.49 -2.67 -10.63
CA LEU A 180 -17.60 -3.83 -10.70
C LEU A 180 -18.27 -4.94 -11.51
N THR A 181 -17.58 -5.46 -12.51
CA THR A 181 -18.05 -6.54 -13.38
C THR A 181 -16.92 -7.54 -13.61
N HIS A 182 -17.28 -8.72 -14.10
CA HIS A 182 -16.27 -9.71 -14.52
C HIS A 182 -15.35 -9.18 -15.63
N ALA A 183 -15.85 -8.31 -16.51
CA ALA A 183 -15.05 -7.65 -17.54
C ALA A 183 -14.00 -6.71 -16.93
N SER A 184 -14.29 -6.07 -15.79
CA SER A 184 -13.35 -5.21 -15.06
C SER A 184 -12.10 -5.98 -14.62
N LEU A 185 -12.24 -7.26 -14.31
CA LEU A 185 -11.14 -8.16 -13.91
C LEU A 185 -10.38 -8.71 -15.12
N SER A 186 -10.99 -8.78 -16.30
CA SER A 186 -10.39 -9.39 -17.49
C SER A 186 -9.29 -8.56 -18.16
N HIS A 187 -9.21 -7.28 -17.89
CA HIS A 187 -8.38 -6.32 -18.63
C HIS A 187 -7.03 -5.98 -18.00
N ARG A 188 -6.77 -6.38 -16.76
CA ARG A 188 -5.55 -6.00 -16.04
C ARG A 188 -4.98 -7.19 -15.28
N GLY A 189 -4.21 -8.00 -15.98
CA GLY A 189 -3.56 -9.16 -15.38
C GLY A 189 -2.32 -8.81 -14.60
N GLY A 190 -2.12 -9.54 -13.51
CA GLY A 190 -0.82 -9.91 -13.02
C GLY A 190 -0.39 -9.33 -11.69
N ALA A 191 -0.26 -10.24 -10.73
CA ALA A 191 0.44 -10.03 -9.47
C ALA A 191 1.93 -9.61 -9.63
N ALA A 192 2.50 -9.70 -10.82
CA ALA A 192 3.82 -9.15 -11.14
C ALA A 192 3.95 -7.66 -10.80
N ARG A 193 2.82 -6.96 -10.61
CA ARG A 193 2.75 -5.55 -10.23
C ARG A 193 2.68 -5.30 -8.72
N LEU A 194 2.41 -6.31 -7.91
CA LEU A 194 2.20 -6.14 -6.46
C LEU A 194 3.45 -5.62 -5.71
N GLY A 195 4.63 -5.84 -6.25
CA GLY A 195 5.89 -5.40 -5.64
C GLY A 195 6.25 -3.93 -5.84
N GLY A 196 5.70 -3.27 -6.89
CA GLY A 196 6.08 -1.91 -7.28
C GLY A 196 4.91 -1.00 -7.65
N ALA A 197 3.67 -1.44 -7.39
CA ALA A 197 2.45 -0.75 -7.84
C ALA A 197 2.04 0.43 -6.96
N ALA A 198 2.48 0.48 -5.70
CA ALA A 198 2.13 1.56 -4.80
C ALA A 198 2.68 2.90 -5.29
N GLY A 199 1.82 3.92 -5.30
CA GLY A 199 2.14 5.23 -5.85
C GLY A 199 3.33 5.92 -5.16
N TRP A 200 3.53 5.68 -3.86
CA TRP A 200 4.70 6.19 -3.15
C TRP A 200 6.02 5.55 -3.64
N MET A 201 6.01 4.24 -3.96
CA MET A 201 7.20 3.56 -4.51
C MET A 201 7.52 4.09 -5.91
N GLN A 202 6.50 4.31 -6.73
CA GLN A 202 6.69 4.93 -8.05
C GLN A 202 7.22 6.36 -7.92
N ALA A 203 6.65 7.16 -7.03
CA ALA A 203 7.13 8.52 -6.77
C ALA A 203 8.59 8.56 -6.28
N LEU A 204 9.01 7.58 -5.48
CA LEU A 204 10.41 7.44 -5.06
C LEU A 204 11.34 6.94 -6.18
N SER A 205 10.83 6.13 -7.11
CA SER A 205 11.62 5.54 -8.21
C SER A 205 11.74 6.48 -9.40
N ASP A 206 10.76 7.36 -9.62
CA ASP A 206 10.73 8.27 -10.74
C ASP A 206 11.77 9.40 -10.54
N HIS A 207 12.51 9.66 -11.62
CA HIS A 207 13.34 10.86 -11.75
C HIS A 207 12.51 12.10 -12.13
N THR A 208 11.20 12.05 -11.93
CA THR A 208 10.23 13.13 -12.13
C THR A 208 10.50 14.28 -11.16
N PRO A 209 10.05 15.51 -11.47
CA PRO A 209 10.17 16.64 -10.55
C PRO A 209 9.67 16.30 -9.16
N ASP A 210 10.40 16.75 -8.14
CA ASP A 210 10.10 16.46 -6.72
C ASP A 210 8.66 16.82 -6.30
N HIS A 211 7.90 17.51 -7.14
CA HIS A 211 6.48 17.73 -6.90
C HIS A 211 5.66 17.67 -8.18
N HIS A 212 4.46 17.10 -8.07
CA HIS A 212 3.46 17.02 -9.12
C HIS A 212 2.10 17.44 -8.56
N HIS A 213 1.45 18.37 -9.27
CA HIS A 213 0.12 18.87 -8.92
C HIS A 213 -0.89 18.43 -9.96
N ASP A 214 -1.95 17.76 -9.51
CA ASP A 214 -3.06 17.32 -10.36
C ASP A 214 -4.38 17.71 -9.70
N GLY A 215 -4.83 18.92 -10.03
CA GLY A 215 -6.04 19.49 -9.46
C GLY A 215 -5.90 19.72 -7.95
N ALA A 216 -6.61 18.95 -7.11
CA ALA A 216 -6.61 19.14 -5.67
C ALA A 216 -5.45 18.42 -4.95
N ILE A 217 -4.92 17.32 -5.53
CA ILE A 217 -3.87 16.52 -4.86
C ILE A 217 -2.49 16.92 -5.35
N THR A 218 -1.65 17.29 -4.41
CA THR A 218 -0.21 17.52 -4.61
C THR A 218 0.54 16.27 -4.15
N THR A 219 1.45 15.78 -4.99
CA THR A 219 2.46 14.78 -4.62
C THR A 219 3.80 15.50 -4.50
N TYR A 220 4.48 15.34 -3.38
CA TYR A 220 5.80 15.88 -3.12
C TYR A 220 6.74 14.79 -2.63
N VAL A 221 7.97 14.74 -3.11
CA VAL A 221 8.99 13.79 -2.66
C VAL A 221 10.12 14.55 -2.00
N TYR A 222 10.36 14.26 -0.73
CA TYR A 222 11.49 14.74 0.03
C TYR A 222 12.65 13.75 -0.04
N ARG A 223 13.84 14.22 -0.39
CA ARG A 223 15.08 13.44 -0.43
C ARG A 223 16.22 14.21 0.18
N ASP A 224 17.00 13.57 1.04
CA ASP A 224 18.31 14.04 1.52
C ASP A 224 19.12 12.84 2.02
N GLU A 225 20.43 12.86 1.85
CA GLU A 225 21.32 11.76 2.25
C GLU A 225 21.65 11.77 3.75
N ARG A 226 21.45 12.88 4.42
CA ARG A 226 21.79 13.05 5.84
C ARG A 226 20.73 12.43 6.75
N PRO A 227 21.14 11.81 7.87
CA PRO A 227 20.20 11.34 8.89
C PRO A 227 19.46 12.51 9.55
N PHE A 228 18.23 12.26 10.00
CA PHE A 228 17.53 13.19 10.88
C PHE A 228 18.09 13.16 12.30
N HIS A 229 18.18 14.35 12.89
CA HIS A 229 18.31 14.52 14.34
C HIS A 229 16.92 14.34 14.97
N PRO A 230 16.68 13.29 15.78
CA PRO A 230 15.31 12.93 16.19
C PRO A 230 14.64 14.02 17.04
N GLY A 231 15.38 14.70 17.91
CA GLY A 231 14.81 15.79 18.71
C GLY A 231 14.35 16.99 17.87
N ARG A 232 15.10 17.37 16.82
CA ARG A 232 14.68 18.43 15.90
C ARG A 232 13.47 18.00 15.08
N LEU A 233 13.46 16.74 14.62
CA LEU A 233 12.32 16.21 13.88
C LEU A 233 11.05 16.18 14.74
N GLY A 234 11.11 15.72 15.98
CA GLY A 234 9.96 15.74 16.88
C GLY A 234 9.32 17.13 17.00
N LEU A 235 10.14 18.15 17.22
CA LEU A 235 9.66 19.53 17.29
C LEU A 235 9.10 20.06 15.97
N ALA A 236 9.68 19.66 14.83
CA ALA A 236 9.19 20.06 13.52
C ALA A 236 7.85 19.38 13.20
N LEU A 237 7.69 18.10 13.54
CA LEU A 237 6.42 17.38 13.35
C LEU A 237 5.27 18.07 14.10
N GLU A 238 5.48 18.47 15.34
CA GLU A 238 4.47 19.17 16.13
C GLU A 238 4.08 20.55 15.56
N ARG A 239 5.01 21.24 14.90
CA ARG A 239 4.79 22.60 14.40
C ARG A 239 4.36 22.64 12.95
N THR A 240 5.13 22.01 12.08
CA THR A 240 4.98 22.07 10.62
C THR A 240 3.77 21.28 10.16
N PHE A 241 3.57 20.10 10.74
CA PHE A 241 2.46 19.24 10.37
C PHE A 241 1.20 19.45 11.24
N ALA A 242 1.18 20.50 12.05
CA ALA A 242 -0.05 20.95 12.69
C ALA A 242 -1.12 21.32 11.63
N PRO A 243 -2.39 21.04 11.89
CA PRO A 243 -3.48 21.30 10.94
C PRO A 243 -3.44 22.70 10.35
N GLY A 244 -3.49 22.81 9.03
CA GLY A 244 -3.55 24.09 8.30
C GLY A 244 -2.22 24.85 8.18
N THR A 245 -1.09 24.31 8.64
CA THR A 245 0.23 24.98 8.53
C THR A 245 0.83 24.80 7.14
N VAL A 246 0.83 23.59 6.60
CA VAL A 246 1.41 23.24 5.30
C VAL A 246 0.39 22.63 4.33
N GLY A 247 -0.87 23.02 4.44
CA GLY A 247 -1.98 22.37 3.78
C GLY A 247 -2.46 21.16 4.56
N THR A 248 -3.02 20.15 3.87
CA THR A 248 -3.49 18.92 4.51
C THR A 248 -2.72 17.73 3.96
N VAL A 249 -1.83 17.15 4.78
CA VAL A 249 -1.18 15.88 4.46
C VAL A 249 -2.19 14.75 4.66
N LEU A 250 -2.55 14.05 3.59
CA LEU A 250 -3.48 12.93 3.63
C LEU A 250 -2.75 11.61 3.84
N ARG A 251 -1.59 11.48 3.21
CA ARG A 251 -0.72 10.31 3.28
C ARG A 251 0.73 10.74 3.15
N SER A 252 1.63 10.15 3.93
CA SER A 252 3.05 10.13 3.58
C SER A 252 3.64 8.75 3.83
N ARG A 253 4.56 8.34 2.97
CA ARG A 253 5.18 7.01 3.04
C ARG A 253 6.60 7.06 2.49
N GLY A 254 7.49 6.26 3.10
CA GLY A 254 8.85 6.17 2.60
C GLY A 254 9.83 5.58 3.59
N PHE A 255 11.09 5.97 3.42
CA PHE A 255 12.20 5.52 4.23
C PHE A 255 12.88 6.70 4.92
N THR A 256 13.38 6.45 6.12
CA THR A 256 14.03 7.46 6.95
C THR A 256 15.23 6.87 7.68
N GLN A 257 16.22 7.70 7.96
CA GLN A 257 17.35 7.36 8.81
C GLN A 257 17.44 8.34 9.96
N PHE A 258 17.63 7.83 11.17
CA PHE A 258 17.82 8.60 12.39
C PHE A 258 19.26 8.47 12.88
N ALA A 259 19.83 9.55 13.33
CA ALA A 259 21.17 9.56 13.92
C ALA A 259 21.28 8.59 15.09
N THR A 260 20.28 8.56 15.98
CA THR A 260 20.28 7.68 17.17
C THR A 260 20.08 6.19 16.85
N ARG A 261 19.65 5.87 15.62
CA ARG A 261 19.29 4.51 15.16
C ARG A 261 19.98 4.20 13.83
N SER A 262 21.26 4.55 13.74
CA SER A 262 22.03 4.58 12.50
C SER A 262 22.29 3.19 11.89
N ASP A 263 21.96 2.09 12.56
CA ASP A 263 22.16 0.72 12.11
C ASP A 263 21.03 0.17 11.23
N ARG A 264 19.86 0.81 11.24
CA ARG A 264 18.68 0.37 10.48
C ARG A 264 17.99 1.52 9.73
N VAL A 265 17.42 1.16 8.58
CA VAL A 265 16.51 2.04 7.88
C VAL A 265 15.15 2.00 8.58
N GLY A 266 14.57 3.16 8.82
CA GLY A 266 13.22 3.30 9.34
C GLY A 266 12.19 3.35 8.20
N SER A 267 11.00 2.84 8.48
CA SER A 267 9.79 3.05 7.69
C SER A 267 9.08 4.29 8.20
N TRP A 268 8.79 5.22 7.31
CA TRP A 268 7.95 6.38 7.57
C TRP A 268 6.55 6.10 7.01
N SER A 269 5.51 6.22 7.83
CA SER A 269 4.13 6.03 7.40
C SER A 269 3.19 6.97 8.13
N SER A 270 2.44 7.80 7.40
CA SER A 270 1.38 8.61 7.99
C SER A 270 0.07 8.47 7.22
N VAL A 271 -1.04 8.49 7.94
CA VAL A 271 -2.38 8.67 7.40
C VAL A 271 -3.06 9.78 8.21
N GLY A 272 -3.52 10.82 7.52
CA GLY A 272 -4.00 12.03 8.19
C GLY A 272 -2.90 12.63 9.08
N GLN A 273 -3.21 12.85 10.35
CA GLN A 273 -2.28 13.47 11.32
C GLN A 273 -1.41 12.47 12.10
N MET A 274 -1.67 11.18 11.96
CA MET A 274 -0.92 10.15 12.67
C MET A 274 0.29 9.70 11.86
N LEU A 275 1.43 9.58 12.54
CA LEU A 275 2.70 9.11 11.98
C LEU A 275 3.22 7.92 12.75
N SER A 276 3.57 6.85 12.05
CA SER A 276 4.34 5.72 12.57
C SER A 276 5.76 5.76 12.01
N LEU A 277 6.73 5.44 12.86
CA LEU A 277 8.17 5.36 12.55
C LEU A 277 8.68 4.03 13.07
N ASP A 278 8.68 3.02 12.22
CA ASP A 278 8.99 1.64 12.57
C ASP A 278 10.32 1.18 11.94
N PRO A 279 11.06 0.24 12.56
CA PRO A 279 12.25 -0.33 11.93
C PRO A 279 11.85 -1.17 10.71
N THR A 280 12.64 -1.08 9.65
CA THR A 280 12.59 -2.08 8.57
C THR A 280 13.55 -3.24 8.86
N SER A 281 13.49 -4.31 8.08
CA SER A 281 14.50 -5.36 8.11
C SER A 281 15.82 -4.96 7.42
N ALA A 282 15.85 -3.81 6.73
CA ALA A 282 17.01 -3.37 5.96
C ALA A 282 18.06 -2.72 6.87
N PRO A 283 19.29 -3.26 6.93
CA PRO A 283 20.39 -2.60 7.61
C PRO A 283 20.82 -1.36 6.80
N SER A 284 21.09 -0.24 7.48
CA SER A 284 21.41 1.04 6.81
C SER A 284 22.71 1.00 6.01
N TRP A 285 23.63 0.12 6.37
CA TRP A 285 24.95 -0.03 5.74
C TRP A 285 24.94 -0.93 4.48
N HIS A 286 23.82 -1.61 4.17
CA HIS A 286 23.76 -2.49 3.01
C HIS A 286 23.61 -1.67 1.72
N PRO A 287 24.38 -1.95 0.65
CA PRO A 287 24.34 -1.14 -0.59
C PRO A 287 22.98 -1.03 -1.26
N ASP A 288 22.14 -2.05 -1.11
CA ASP A 288 20.80 -2.09 -1.72
C ASP A 288 19.72 -1.49 -0.81
N SER A 289 20.09 -1.05 0.41
CA SER A 289 19.14 -0.40 1.31
C SER A 289 18.88 1.04 0.89
N PRO A 290 17.68 1.55 1.12
CA PRO A 290 17.41 2.98 0.94
C PRO A 290 18.36 3.84 1.76
N HIS A 291 18.96 4.88 1.13
CA HIS A 291 19.88 5.79 1.78
C HIS A 291 19.20 7.11 2.14
N GLY A 292 19.49 7.61 3.33
CA GLY A 292 19.02 8.91 3.81
C GLY A 292 17.49 8.95 3.96
N GLN A 293 16.93 10.07 3.58
CA GLN A 293 15.51 10.38 3.64
C GLN A 293 14.91 10.21 2.24
N GLN A 294 13.86 9.42 2.11
CA GLN A 294 13.10 9.24 0.88
C GLN A 294 11.63 9.14 1.25
N ILE A 295 10.91 10.27 1.25
CA ILE A 295 9.54 10.35 1.76
C ILE A 295 8.65 10.98 0.71
N ALA A 296 7.60 10.26 0.28
CA ALA A 296 6.56 10.78 -0.60
C ALA A 296 5.38 11.28 0.25
N PHE A 297 4.93 12.51 -0.02
CA PHE A 297 3.78 13.16 0.58
C PHE A 297 2.68 13.30 -0.44
N PHE A 298 1.45 13.00 -0.06
CA PHE A 298 0.22 13.19 -0.83
C PHE A 298 -0.75 14.02 0.00
N GLY A 299 -1.23 15.11 -0.54
CA GLY A 299 -2.11 15.99 0.23
C GLY A 299 -2.77 17.09 -0.58
N LEU A 300 -3.57 17.90 0.12
CA LEU A 300 -4.29 19.03 -0.44
C LEU A 300 -3.50 20.32 -0.14
N ASP A 301 -3.28 21.11 -1.19
CA ASP A 301 -2.67 22.44 -1.10
C ASP A 301 -1.35 22.45 -0.30
N LEU A 302 -0.49 21.42 -0.50
CA LEU A 302 0.75 21.30 0.25
C LEU A 302 1.71 22.48 -0.03
N ASP A 303 2.13 23.16 1.02
CA ASP A 303 3.25 24.10 0.97
C ASP A 303 4.58 23.33 0.99
N VAL A 304 4.98 22.86 -0.18
CA VAL A 304 6.19 22.04 -0.37
C VAL A 304 7.47 22.80 0.01
N VAL A 305 7.46 24.14 -0.09
CA VAL A 305 8.62 24.98 0.28
C VAL A 305 8.81 24.97 1.79
N THR A 306 7.74 25.15 2.54
CA THR A 306 7.77 25.09 4.01
C THR A 306 8.09 23.67 4.50
N ILE A 307 7.46 22.62 3.91
CA ILE A 307 7.76 21.22 4.26
C ILE A 307 9.26 20.94 4.07
N ARG A 308 9.81 21.29 2.90
CA ARG A 308 11.23 21.07 2.61
C ARG A 308 12.13 21.81 3.59
N ARG A 309 11.94 23.12 3.73
CA ARG A 309 12.74 23.96 4.63
C ARG A 309 12.78 23.40 6.05
N ASP A 310 11.62 23.01 6.58
CA ASP A 310 11.51 22.57 7.96
C ASP A 310 12.11 21.19 8.16
N LEU A 311 11.96 20.27 7.20
CA LEU A 311 12.64 18.98 7.22
C LEU A 311 14.16 19.12 7.05
N ASP A 312 14.63 20.05 6.22
CA ASP A 312 16.08 20.35 6.07
C ASP A 312 16.70 20.81 7.40
N THR A 313 15.95 21.55 8.24
CA THR A 313 16.42 21.94 9.58
C THR A 313 16.53 20.77 10.57
N CYS A 314 15.89 19.64 10.26
CA CYS A 314 15.93 18.45 11.10
C CYS A 314 17.13 17.54 10.79
N LEU A 315 17.80 17.74 9.66
CA LEU A 315 18.98 16.95 9.27
C LEU A 315 20.17 17.25 10.17
N LEU A 316 21.08 16.27 10.29
CA LEU A 316 22.38 16.54 10.94
C LEU A 316 23.10 17.68 10.21
N THR A 317 23.69 18.57 10.98
CA THR A 317 24.61 19.60 10.48
C THR A 317 25.93 19.00 10.04
N ASP A 318 26.72 19.74 9.27
CA ASP A 318 28.04 19.27 8.82
C ASP A 318 28.97 18.97 10.01
N ASP A 319 28.91 19.79 11.08
CA ASP A 319 29.70 19.55 12.30
C ASP A 319 29.28 18.26 13.02
N GLU A 320 27.97 17.97 13.09
CA GLU A 320 27.43 16.73 13.68
C GLU A 320 27.79 15.52 12.82
N LEU A 321 27.81 15.65 11.49
CA LEU A 321 28.22 14.57 10.57
C LEU A 321 29.72 14.25 10.66
N LEU A 322 30.56 15.28 10.85
CA LEU A 322 32.01 15.11 11.03
C LEU A 322 32.36 14.57 12.43
N GLY A 323 31.40 14.58 13.34
CA GLY A 323 31.54 13.99 14.67
C GLY A 323 31.56 12.45 14.64
N ASP A 324 31.83 11.86 15.82
CA ASP A 324 31.79 10.40 15.97
C ASP A 324 30.33 9.90 15.93
N PRO A 325 29.98 8.97 15.02
CA PRO A 325 28.66 8.34 15.00
C PRO A 325 28.22 7.71 16.33
N ALA A 326 29.17 7.33 17.20
CA ALA A 326 28.86 6.87 18.55
C ALA A 326 28.20 7.98 19.39
N GLY A 327 28.59 9.25 19.19
CA GLY A 327 27.99 10.40 19.87
C GLY A 327 26.56 10.71 19.41
N TRP A 328 26.15 10.26 18.23
CA TRP A 328 24.77 10.47 17.77
C TRP A 328 23.73 9.74 18.64
N ARG A 329 24.13 8.64 19.31
CA ARG A 329 23.26 7.88 20.22
C ARG A 329 22.86 8.67 21.46
N ASP A 330 23.60 9.73 21.79
CA ASP A 330 23.35 10.57 22.95
C ASP A 330 22.34 11.70 22.66
N PHE A 331 21.93 11.88 21.41
CA PHE A 331 20.88 12.84 21.06
C PHE A 331 19.55 12.48 21.71
N ALA A 332 18.80 13.49 22.13
CA ALA A 332 17.44 13.29 22.62
C ALA A 332 16.56 12.70 21.51
N ASP A 333 15.96 11.55 21.76
CA ASP A 333 15.09 10.87 20.84
C ASP A 333 13.67 10.74 21.45
N PRO A 334 12.71 11.57 21.02
CA PRO A 334 11.36 11.56 21.57
C PRO A 334 10.49 10.41 21.04
N PHE A 335 10.96 9.68 20.01
CA PHE A 335 10.16 8.63 19.39
C PHE A 335 10.25 7.32 20.17
N PRO A 336 9.19 6.48 20.13
CA PRO A 336 9.21 5.17 20.77
C PRO A 336 10.43 4.34 20.34
N ALA A 337 11.03 3.61 21.27
CA ALA A 337 12.14 2.73 20.96
C ALA A 337 11.68 1.65 19.97
N TRP A 338 12.52 1.37 18.96
CA TRP A 338 12.26 0.27 18.05
C TRP A 338 12.44 -1.06 18.81
N SER A 339 11.39 -1.88 18.86
CA SER A 339 11.47 -3.21 19.42
C SER A 339 12.29 -4.12 18.51
N GLU A 340 13.19 -4.94 19.07
CA GLU A 340 13.93 -5.97 18.31
C GLU A 340 12.99 -7.04 17.72
N ASN A 341 11.82 -7.20 18.31
CA ASN A 341 10.74 -8.01 17.78
C ASN A 341 9.91 -7.12 16.84
N GLY A 342 10.34 -7.04 15.57
CA GLY A 342 9.53 -6.41 14.53
C GLY A 342 8.09 -6.91 14.62
N HIS A 343 7.14 -6.01 14.61
CA HIS A 343 5.73 -6.36 14.57
C HIS A 343 5.53 -7.40 13.47
N ARG A 344 5.13 -8.59 13.88
CA ARG A 344 4.61 -9.60 12.96
C ARG A 344 3.27 -9.05 12.46
N HIS A 345 3.33 -8.37 11.34
CA HIS A 345 2.14 -8.03 10.58
C HIS A 345 1.79 -9.18 9.65
#